data_04028044b8fdd03182cf8592ab04ba5a
#
_entry.id   04028044b8fdd03182cf8592ab04ba5a
#
_cell.length_a   1.000
_cell.length_b   1.000
_cell.length_c   1.000
_cell.angle_alpha   90.00
_cell.angle_beta   90.00
_cell.angle_gamma   90.00
#
_symmetry.space_group_name_H-M   'P 1'
#
loop_
_entity.id
_entity.type
_entity.pdbx_description
1 polymer ?
#
loop_
_entity_poly.entity_id
_entity_poly.type
_entity_poly.pdbx_seq_one_letter_code
_entity_poly.pdbx_strand_id
1 'polypeptide(L)'
;IHQVYELWFKQMLHELDSVMLLFSEEKVDEKNISIAVSRLERINEILKLLIQQIAVLETMTPLDFLDFRSYLFPASGFQSFQFRKMEIKLGLKLEKRHNYTGNHYYAEFANQEQEEILRLESSDSLFTLVEKWLERTPFLEFKGFNFREQYLVAVEHMLEKERNAIQDSNY
;
A
#
# COMPACT_ATOMS: atom_id res chain seq x y z
N ILE A 1 -11.88 -14.87 -11.89
CA ILE A 1 -10.67 -14.18 -11.42
C ILE A 1 -11.04 -13.04 -10.47
N HIS A 2 -11.91 -12.08 -10.80
CA HIS A 2 -12.29 -10.98 -9.91
C HIS A 2 -12.69 -11.45 -8.50
N GLN A 3 -13.51 -12.48 -8.37
CA GLN A 3 -13.90 -13.03 -7.06
C GLN A 3 -12.70 -13.56 -6.26
N VAL A 4 -11.73 -14.18 -6.93
CA VAL A 4 -10.50 -14.66 -6.29
C VAL A 4 -9.67 -13.48 -5.75
N TYR A 5 -9.56 -12.40 -6.54
CA TYR A 5 -8.87 -11.18 -6.11
C TYR A 5 -9.58 -10.54 -4.90
N GLU A 6 -10.91 -10.47 -4.92
CA GLU A 6 -11.68 -9.93 -3.79
C GLU A 6 -11.48 -10.74 -2.50
N LEU A 7 -11.33 -12.07 -2.58
CA LEU A 7 -10.99 -12.90 -1.42
C LEU A 7 -9.58 -12.60 -0.89
N TRP A 8 -8.61 -12.42 -1.79
CA TRP A 8 -7.26 -12.03 -1.39
C TRP A 8 -7.20 -10.62 -0.81
N PHE A 9 -7.91 -9.65 -1.40
CA PHE A 9 -8.01 -8.30 -0.84
C PHE A 9 -8.64 -8.31 0.54
N LYS A 10 -9.65 -9.14 0.78
CA LYS A 10 -10.25 -9.33 2.10
C LYS A 10 -9.23 -9.86 3.11
N GLN A 11 -8.44 -10.86 2.74
CA GLN A 11 -7.38 -11.39 3.59
C GLN A 11 -6.31 -10.34 3.88
N MET A 12 -5.87 -9.61 2.86
CA MET A 12 -4.88 -8.55 3.02
C MET A 12 -5.38 -7.41 3.92
N LEU A 13 -6.63 -7.01 3.78
CA LEU A 13 -7.27 -6.02 4.66
C LEU A 13 -7.30 -6.50 6.11
N HIS A 14 -7.62 -7.78 6.35
CA HIS A 14 -7.61 -8.37 7.68
C HIS A 14 -6.22 -8.30 8.34
N GLU A 15 -5.17 -8.66 7.60
CA GLU A 15 -3.79 -8.55 8.09
C GLU A 15 -3.40 -7.09 8.32
N LEU A 16 -3.72 -6.20 7.39
CA LEU A 16 -3.41 -4.78 7.44
C LEU A 16 -4.09 -4.09 8.62
N ASP A 17 -5.38 -4.35 8.85
CA ASP A 17 -6.13 -3.79 9.98
C ASP A 17 -5.50 -4.19 11.30
N SER A 18 -5.06 -5.41 11.41
CA SER A 18 -4.37 -5.90 12.59
C SER A 18 -3.00 -5.24 12.80
N VAL A 19 -2.24 -4.97 11.73
CA VAL A 19 -0.97 -4.23 11.81
C VAL A 19 -1.23 -2.78 12.20
N MET A 20 -2.22 -2.12 11.60
CA MET A 20 -2.58 -0.75 11.94
C MET A 20 -2.99 -0.60 13.40
N LEU A 21 -3.75 -1.57 13.94
CA LEU A 21 -4.14 -1.58 15.34
C LEU A 21 -2.90 -1.64 16.26
N LEU A 22 -1.90 -2.45 15.94
CA LEU A 22 -0.65 -2.53 16.72
C LEU A 22 0.10 -1.20 16.74
N PHE A 23 0.21 -0.51 15.60
CA PHE A 23 0.90 0.78 15.52
C PHE A 23 0.09 1.95 16.04
N SER A 24 -1.23 1.80 16.22
CA SER A 24 -2.09 2.83 16.82
C SER A 24 -1.96 2.91 18.34
N GLU A 25 -1.38 1.89 18.99
CA GLU A 25 -1.13 1.90 20.43
C GLU A 25 -0.07 2.95 20.79
N GLU A 26 -0.21 3.56 21.97
CA GLU A 26 0.75 4.57 22.46
C GLU A 26 2.17 3.99 22.61
N LYS A 27 2.26 2.71 22.99
CA LYS A 27 3.53 1.97 23.11
C LYS A 27 3.43 0.65 22.36
N VAL A 28 4.26 0.48 21.35
CA VAL A 28 4.37 -0.77 20.59
C VAL A 28 5.38 -1.69 21.29
N ASP A 29 4.94 -2.87 21.75
CA ASP A 29 5.82 -3.89 22.32
C ASP A 29 6.67 -4.52 21.19
N GLU A 30 7.94 -4.87 21.49
CA GLU A 30 8.85 -5.54 20.53
C GLU A 30 8.26 -6.84 19.97
N LYS A 31 7.49 -7.60 20.78
CA LYS A 31 6.78 -8.80 20.31
C LYS A 31 5.75 -8.48 19.23
N ASN A 32 5.10 -7.33 19.33
CA ASN A 32 4.11 -6.87 18.38
C ASN A 32 4.76 -6.48 17.05
N ILE A 33 5.99 -5.97 17.06
CA ILE A 33 6.75 -5.66 15.83
C ILE A 33 6.98 -6.94 15.02
N SER A 34 7.40 -8.05 15.65
CA SER A 34 7.58 -9.33 14.95
C SER A 34 6.29 -9.84 14.31
N ILE A 35 5.15 -9.65 14.99
CA ILE A 35 3.82 -10.00 14.46
C ILE A 35 3.48 -9.10 13.26
N ALA A 36 3.72 -7.79 13.36
CA ALA A 36 3.48 -6.86 12.27
C ALA A 36 4.31 -7.20 11.03
N VAL A 37 5.61 -7.49 11.20
CA VAL A 37 6.50 -7.91 10.11
C VAL A 37 5.97 -9.18 9.44
N SER A 38 5.64 -10.21 10.18
CA SER A 38 5.12 -11.47 9.62
C SER A 38 3.82 -11.29 8.84
N ARG A 39 2.94 -10.36 9.27
CA ARG A 39 1.70 -10.04 8.56
C ARG A 39 1.95 -9.24 7.28
N LEU A 40 2.85 -8.27 7.32
CA LEU A 40 3.25 -7.51 6.13
C LEU A 40 3.96 -8.40 5.10
N GLU A 41 4.79 -9.33 5.53
CA GLU A 41 5.40 -10.34 4.65
C GLU A 41 4.31 -11.18 3.95
N ARG A 42 3.27 -11.61 4.68
CA ARG A 42 2.15 -12.34 4.10
C ARG A 42 1.39 -11.50 3.07
N ILE A 43 1.15 -10.22 3.34
CA ILE A 43 0.57 -9.30 2.36
C ILE A 43 1.45 -9.24 1.10
N ASN A 44 2.76 -9.14 1.24
CA ASN A 44 3.69 -9.11 0.11
C ASN A 44 3.65 -10.40 -0.71
N GLU A 45 3.57 -11.57 -0.08
CA GLU A 45 3.44 -12.84 -0.79
C GLU A 45 2.11 -12.96 -1.54
N ILE A 46 1.02 -12.49 -0.95
CA ILE A 46 -0.28 -12.41 -1.63
C ILE A 46 -0.20 -11.47 -2.84
N LEU A 47 0.43 -10.31 -2.73
CA LEU A 47 0.61 -9.38 -3.86
C LEU A 47 1.40 -10.02 -5.00
N LYS A 48 2.48 -10.74 -4.71
CA LYS A 48 3.24 -11.49 -5.72
C LYS A 48 2.37 -12.52 -6.43
N LEU A 49 1.56 -13.27 -5.66
CA LEU A 49 0.62 -14.24 -6.23
C LEU A 49 -0.40 -13.57 -7.14
N LEU A 50 -0.97 -12.44 -6.74
CA LEU A 50 -1.93 -11.68 -7.55
C LEU A 50 -1.32 -11.21 -8.88
N ILE A 51 -0.07 -10.73 -8.85
CA ILE A 51 0.64 -10.34 -10.07
C ILE A 51 0.85 -11.55 -10.99
N GLN A 52 1.26 -12.70 -10.45
CA GLN A 52 1.46 -13.92 -11.23
C GLN A 52 0.17 -14.45 -11.83
N GLN A 53 -0.97 -14.28 -11.16
CA GLN A 53 -2.28 -14.72 -11.67
C GLN A 53 -2.72 -13.97 -12.94
N ILE A 54 -2.15 -12.82 -13.25
CA ILE A 54 -2.43 -12.09 -14.50
C ILE A 54 -2.01 -12.93 -15.71
N ALA A 55 -0.96 -13.74 -15.61
CA ALA A 55 -0.54 -14.64 -16.66
C ALA A 55 -1.65 -15.63 -17.09
N VAL A 56 -2.57 -15.98 -16.18
CA VAL A 56 -3.73 -16.82 -16.52
C VAL A 56 -4.66 -16.10 -17.50
N LEU A 57 -4.80 -14.77 -17.39
CA LEU A 57 -5.59 -13.96 -18.32
C LEU A 57 -4.89 -13.83 -19.68
N GLU A 58 -3.57 -13.80 -19.70
CA GLU A 58 -2.78 -13.68 -20.92
C GLU A 58 -2.86 -14.93 -21.81
N THR A 59 -3.31 -16.06 -21.26
CA THR A 59 -3.58 -17.28 -22.06
C THR A 59 -4.85 -17.19 -22.89
N MET A 60 -5.71 -16.21 -22.61
CA MET A 60 -6.98 -16.01 -23.31
C MET A 60 -6.77 -15.26 -24.61
N THR A 61 -7.33 -15.80 -25.72
CA THR A 61 -7.31 -15.07 -26.98
C THR A 61 -8.33 -13.92 -26.98
N PRO A 62 -8.12 -12.87 -27.82
CA PRO A 62 -9.13 -11.81 -27.97
C PRO A 62 -10.52 -12.32 -28.39
N LEU A 63 -10.57 -13.38 -29.17
CA LEU A 63 -11.85 -13.99 -29.59
C LEU A 63 -12.58 -14.63 -28.39
N ASP A 64 -11.87 -15.40 -27.58
CA ASP A 64 -12.47 -16.01 -26.36
C ASP A 64 -13.01 -14.93 -25.42
N PHE A 65 -12.33 -13.80 -25.33
CA PHE A 65 -12.78 -12.67 -24.51
C PHE A 65 -14.06 -12.03 -25.05
N LEU A 66 -14.22 -11.91 -26.37
CA LEU A 66 -15.38 -11.31 -26.99
C LEU A 66 -16.66 -12.10 -26.70
N ASP A 67 -16.58 -13.42 -26.58
CA ASP A 67 -17.74 -14.30 -26.32
C ASP A 67 -18.43 -14.00 -24.99
N PHE A 68 -17.71 -13.53 -23.99
CA PHE A 68 -18.29 -13.24 -22.67
C PHE A 68 -18.20 -11.75 -22.23
N ARG A 69 -17.57 -10.90 -23.04
CA ARG A 69 -17.40 -9.48 -22.72
C ARG A 69 -18.71 -8.78 -22.34
N SER A 70 -19.80 -9.12 -23.05
CA SER A 70 -21.10 -8.52 -22.79
C SER A 70 -21.66 -8.82 -21.41
N TYR A 71 -21.29 -9.98 -20.82
CA TYR A 71 -21.69 -10.38 -19.47
C TYR A 71 -20.92 -9.67 -18.36
N LEU A 72 -19.81 -9.02 -18.70
CA LEU A 72 -19.01 -8.28 -17.73
C LEU A 72 -19.49 -6.84 -17.53
N PHE A 73 -20.26 -6.31 -18.48
CA PHE A 73 -20.77 -4.95 -18.36
C PHE A 73 -21.87 -4.87 -17.27
N PRO A 74 -21.87 -3.84 -16.40
CA PRO A 74 -20.97 -2.67 -16.34
C PRO A 74 -19.75 -2.83 -15.38
N ALA A 75 -19.38 -4.06 -14.99
CA ALA A 75 -18.32 -4.32 -14.02
C ALA A 75 -16.93 -3.85 -14.52
N SER A 76 -16.15 -3.27 -13.61
CA SER A 76 -14.78 -2.82 -13.84
C SER A 76 -13.92 -3.15 -12.62
N GLY A 77 -12.65 -3.54 -12.84
CA GLY A 77 -11.68 -3.74 -11.77
C GLY A 77 -11.39 -2.47 -10.95
N PHE A 78 -11.67 -1.29 -11.52
CA PHE A 78 -11.56 0.00 -10.81
C PHE A 78 -12.65 0.20 -9.74
N GLN A 79 -13.71 -0.61 -9.78
CA GLN A 79 -14.83 -0.56 -8.85
C GLN A 79 -14.65 -1.50 -7.63
N SER A 80 -13.46 -2.10 -7.45
CA SER A 80 -13.19 -2.88 -6.25
C SER A 80 -13.08 -1.98 -5.03
N PHE A 81 -14.09 -2.03 -4.18
CA PHE A 81 -14.14 -1.30 -2.93
C PHE A 81 -13.04 -1.74 -1.95
N GLN A 82 -12.76 -3.05 -1.87
CA GLN A 82 -11.70 -3.60 -1.03
C GLN A 82 -10.31 -3.13 -1.47
N PHE A 83 -10.06 -3.08 -2.77
CA PHE A 83 -8.80 -2.55 -3.30
C PHE A 83 -8.60 -1.08 -2.94
N ARG A 84 -9.65 -0.26 -3.06
CA ARG A 84 -9.59 1.16 -2.65
C ARG A 84 -9.31 1.33 -1.17
N LYS A 85 -9.96 0.53 -0.32
CA LYS A 85 -9.67 0.51 1.12
C LYS A 85 -8.21 0.18 1.41
N MET A 86 -7.65 -0.77 0.70
CA MET A 86 -6.25 -1.16 0.85
C MET A 86 -5.30 -0.03 0.47
N GLU A 87 -5.52 0.63 -0.67
CA GLU A 87 -4.72 1.79 -1.10
C GLU A 87 -4.71 2.91 -0.05
N ILE A 88 -5.90 3.25 0.48
CA ILE A 88 -6.04 4.30 1.50
C ILE A 88 -5.32 3.92 2.79
N LYS A 89 -5.56 2.71 3.29
CA LYS A 89 -4.97 2.21 4.53
C LYS A 89 -3.46 2.08 4.47
N LEU A 90 -2.89 1.77 3.31
CA LEU A 90 -1.45 1.78 3.09
C LEU A 90 -0.84 3.19 3.02
N GLY A 91 -1.65 4.21 2.73
CA GLY A 91 -1.22 5.62 2.67
C GLY A 91 -0.98 6.14 1.26
N LEU A 92 -1.55 5.51 0.23
CA LEU A 92 -1.49 6.05 -1.12
C LEU A 92 -2.33 7.33 -1.20
N LYS A 93 -1.66 8.48 -1.35
CA LYS A 93 -2.30 9.79 -1.41
C LYS A 93 -3.21 9.92 -2.64
N LEU A 94 -4.32 10.63 -2.48
CA LEU A 94 -5.31 10.88 -3.53
C LEU A 94 -4.68 11.42 -4.82
N GLU A 95 -3.73 12.33 -4.70
CA GLU A 95 -3.01 12.97 -5.82
C GLU A 95 -2.22 11.96 -6.69
N LYS A 96 -1.83 10.83 -6.11
CA LYS A 96 -1.09 9.76 -6.79
C LYS A 96 -2.01 8.68 -7.38
N ARG A 97 -3.33 8.78 -7.17
CA ARG A 97 -4.29 7.82 -7.72
C ARG A 97 -4.68 8.22 -9.12
N HIS A 98 -4.59 7.28 -10.04
CA HIS A 98 -5.02 7.53 -11.41
C HIS A 98 -6.53 7.75 -11.47
N ASN A 99 -6.93 8.91 -11.98
CA ASN A 99 -8.32 9.25 -12.25
C ASN A 99 -8.58 9.12 -13.75
N TYR A 100 -9.19 8.01 -14.15
CA TYR A 100 -9.42 7.68 -15.56
C TYR A 100 -10.69 8.33 -16.13
N THR A 101 -11.61 8.79 -15.28
CA THR A 101 -12.95 9.26 -15.70
C THR A 101 -13.18 10.75 -15.50
N GLY A 102 -12.24 11.47 -14.88
CA GLY A 102 -12.41 12.88 -14.48
C GLY A 102 -13.35 13.11 -13.30
N ASN A 103 -14.06 12.09 -12.85
CA ASN A 103 -14.91 12.12 -11.65
C ASN A 103 -14.13 11.63 -10.42
N HIS A 104 -14.66 11.88 -9.23
CA HIS A 104 -14.11 11.27 -8.02
C HIS A 104 -14.11 9.74 -8.16
N TYR A 105 -12.98 9.09 -7.86
CA TYR A 105 -12.80 7.64 -8.03
C TYR A 105 -13.81 6.79 -7.27
N TYR A 106 -14.47 7.36 -6.26
CA TYR A 106 -15.50 6.72 -5.45
C TYR A 106 -16.94 7.02 -5.91
N ALA A 107 -17.13 7.80 -6.98
CA ALA A 107 -18.46 8.24 -7.40
C ALA A 107 -19.39 7.09 -7.85
N GLU A 108 -18.80 5.96 -8.26
CA GLU A 108 -19.54 4.77 -8.71
C GLU A 108 -19.90 3.79 -7.58
N PHE A 109 -19.44 4.03 -6.36
CA PHE A 109 -19.74 3.19 -5.20
C PHE A 109 -21.12 3.53 -4.60
N ALA A 110 -21.69 2.57 -3.87
CA ALA A 110 -22.90 2.81 -3.10
C ALA A 110 -22.67 3.88 -2.01
N ASN A 111 -23.70 4.63 -1.62
CA ASN A 111 -23.57 5.74 -0.67
C ASN A 111 -22.86 5.34 0.63
N GLN A 112 -23.16 4.17 1.18
CA GLN A 112 -22.48 3.66 2.39
C GLN A 112 -20.98 3.42 2.17
N GLU A 113 -20.60 2.93 1.02
CA GLU A 113 -19.20 2.70 0.65
C GLU A 113 -18.46 4.01 0.44
N GLN A 114 -19.13 5.02 -0.16
CA GLN A 114 -18.57 6.37 -0.29
C GLN A 114 -18.29 7.01 1.06
N GLU A 115 -19.22 6.92 2.01
CA GLU A 115 -19.06 7.42 3.37
C GLU A 115 -17.91 6.72 4.09
N GLU A 116 -17.76 5.39 3.91
CA GLU A 116 -16.64 4.63 4.49
C GLU A 116 -15.30 5.07 3.90
N ILE A 117 -15.21 5.29 2.58
CA ILE A 117 -14.01 5.81 1.92
C ILE A 117 -13.61 7.17 2.48
N LEU A 118 -14.53 8.12 2.56
CA LEU A 118 -14.25 9.46 3.08
C LEU A 118 -13.79 9.43 4.54
N ARG A 119 -14.38 8.55 5.35
CA ARG A 119 -13.94 8.33 6.72
C ARG A 119 -12.52 7.77 6.79
N LEU A 120 -12.19 6.79 5.94
CA LEU A 120 -10.85 6.19 5.88
C LEU A 120 -9.81 7.21 5.41
N GLU A 121 -10.12 8.05 4.43
CA GLU A 121 -9.22 9.11 3.97
C GLU A 121 -8.91 10.17 5.02
N SER A 122 -9.83 10.37 5.97
CA SER A 122 -9.61 11.28 7.11
C SER A 122 -8.91 10.61 8.30
N SER A 123 -8.70 9.30 8.27
CA SER A 123 -8.04 8.53 9.31
C SER A 123 -6.55 8.35 9.04
N ASP A 124 -5.80 7.96 10.09
CA ASP A 124 -4.40 7.62 9.93
C ASP A 124 -4.23 6.37 9.04
N SER A 125 -3.32 6.46 8.08
CA SER A 125 -2.86 5.32 7.29
C SER A 125 -1.76 4.55 8.02
N LEU A 126 -1.42 3.33 7.53
CA LEU A 126 -0.26 2.59 8.04
C LEU A 126 1.02 3.42 7.94
N PHE A 127 1.21 4.12 6.82
CA PHE A 127 2.37 5.01 6.64
C PHE A 127 2.44 6.05 7.76
N THR A 128 1.33 6.76 8.02
CA THR A 128 1.27 7.77 9.08
C THR A 128 1.47 7.18 10.48
N LEU A 129 0.91 6.00 10.74
CA LEU A 129 1.08 5.32 12.03
C LEU A 129 2.54 4.90 12.27
N VAL A 130 3.23 4.41 11.23
CA VAL A 130 4.65 4.05 11.29
C VAL A 130 5.51 5.31 11.48
N GLU A 131 5.23 6.42 10.80
CA GLU A 131 5.91 7.70 11.03
C GLU A 131 5.79 8.13 12.51
N LYS A 132 4.56 8.15 13.05
CA LYS A 132 4.30 8.48 14.45
C LYS A 132 5.03 7.54 15.41
N TRP A 133 5.09 6.24 15.09
CA TRP A 133 5.83 5.27 15.89
C TRP A 133 7.33 5.55 15.87
N LEU A 134 7.92 5.83 14.71
CA LEU A 134 9.33 6.18 14.58
C LEU A 134 9.67 7.47 15.34
N GLU A 135 8.82 8.49 15.25
CA GLU A 135 9.02 9.77 15.95
C GLU A 135 9.06 9.63 17.47
N ARG A 136 8.26 8.72 18.04
CA ARG A 136 8.17 8.49 19.50
C ARG A 136 9.10 7.39 20.01
N THR A 137 9.89 6.74 19.12
CA THR A 137 10.82 5.67 19.51
C THR A 137 12.01 6.26 20.30
N PRO A 138 12.26 5.82 21.55
CA PRO A 138 13.15 6.50 22.49
C PRO A 138 14.64 6.44 22.16
N PHE A 139 15.04 5.75 21.09
CA PHE A 139 16.45 5.62 20.68
C PHE A 139 16.90 6.62 19.61
N LEU A 140 16.05 7.58 19.24
CA LEU A 140 16.41 8.64 18.31
C LEU A 140 17.48 9.57 18.92
N GLU A 141 17.48 9.71 20.27
CA GLU A 141 18.49 10.48 21.00
C GLU A 141 18.98 9.66 22.21
N PHE A 142 20.21 9.21 22.20
CA PHE A 142 20.82 8.48 23.31
C PHE A 142 22.26 8.90 23.55
N LYS A 143 22.57 9.42 24.75
CA LYS A 143 23.93 9.79 25.19
C LYS A 143 24.71 10.67 24.20
N GLY A 144 24.05 11.64 23.56
CA GLY A 144 24.67 12.53 22.57
C GLY A 144 24.67 11.97 21.13
N PHE A 145 24.12 10.79 20.91
CA PHE A 145 23.85 10.25 19.60
C PHE A 145 22.46 10.68 19.15
N ASN A 146 22.38 11.44 18.05
CA ASN A 146 21.12 11.79 17.39
C ASN A 146 21.02 11.00 16.09
N PHE A 147 20.16 9.98 16.07
CA PHE A 147 19.98 9.11 14.91
C PHE A 147 19.61 9.91 13.65
N ARG A 148 18.71 10.90 13.79
CA ARG A 148 18.22 11.70 12.65
C ARG A 148 19.32 12.48 11.97
N GLU A 149 20.19 13.12 12.76
CA GLU A 149 21.36 13.86 12.24
C GLU A 149 22.35 12.93 11.57
N GLN A 150 22.67 11.80 12.21
CA GLN A 150 23.60 10.82 11.66
C GLN A 150 23.04 10.16 10.38
N TYR A 151 21.76 9.91 10.34
CA TYR A 151 21.10 9.37 9.15
C TYR A 151 21.15 10.36 7.98
N LEU A 152 20.82 11.63 8.21
CA LEU A 152 20.90 12.66 7.16
C LEU A 152 22.32 12.78 6.59
N VAL A 153 23.34 12.81 7.46
CA VAL A 153 24.75 12.84 7.04
C VAL A 153 25.10 11.59 6.21
N ALA A 154 24.65 10.42 6.63
CA ALA A 154 24.90 9.18 5.90
C ALA A 154 24.23 9.16 4.52
N VAL A 155 22.99 9.66 4.42
CA VAL A 155 22.26 9.78 3.15
C VAL A 155 22.93 10.80 2.22
N GLU A 156 23.32 11.97 2.72
CA GLU A 156 24.03 12.98 1.92
C GLU A 156 25.33 12.41 1.36
N HIS A 157 26.13 11.73 2.18
CA HIS A 157 27.37 11.10 1.75
C HIS A 157 27.13 9.99 0.70
N MET A 158 26.08 9.19 0.87
CA MET A 158 25.69 8.16 -0.10
C MET A 158 25.32 8.79 -1.44
N LEU A 159 24.47 9.82 -1.43
CA LEU A 159 24.04 10.52 -2.65
C LEU A 159 25.20 11.22 -3.36
N GLU A 160 26.15 11.79 -2.60
CA GLU A 160 27.35 12.42 -3.17
C GLU A 160 28.27 11.38 -3.83
N LYS A 161 28.44 10.22 -3.20
CA LYS A 161 29.19 9.09 -3.77
C LYS A 161 28.56 8.58 -5.07
N GLU A 162 27.24 8.42 -5.11
CA GLU A 162 26.52 8.00 -6.32
C GLU A 162 26.60 9.06 -7.42
N ARG A 163 26.48 10.34 -7.09
CA ARG A 163 26.63 11.45 -8.04
C ARG A 163 28.01 11.42 -8.70
N ASN A 164 29.07 11.25 -7.90
CA ASN A 164 30.44 11.17 -8.39
C ASN A 164 30.64 9.94 -9.29
N ALA A 165 30.11 8.78 -8.90
CA ALA A 165 30.18 7.57 -9.71
C ALA A 165 29.47 7.72 -11.07
N ILE A 166 28.35 8.43 -11.13
CA ILE A 166 27.62 8.70 -12.38
C ILE A 166 28.41 9.68 -13.25
N GLN A 167 29.04 10.70 -12.67
CA GLN A 167 29.89 11.64 -13.41
C GLN A 167 31.13 10.95 -14.01
N ASP A 168 31.76 10.08 -13.23
CA ASP A 168 32.92 9.32 -13.67
C ASP A 168 32.60 8.25 -14.74
N SER A 169 31.33 7.78 -14.79
CA SER A 169 30.90 6.78 -15.78
C SER A 169 30.47 7.38 -17.13
N ASN A 170 30.37 8.70 -17.24
CA ASN A 170 30.03 9.42 -18.47
C ASN A 170 31.24 9.94 -19.28
N TYR A 171 32.44 9.40 -19.00
CA TYR A 171 33.65 9.65 -19.76
C TYR A 171 34.08 8.42 -20.55
#